data_7fce5ab29e8e8af588e215c609f06231
#
_entry.id   7fce5ab29e8e8af588e215c609f06231
#
_cell.length_a   1.000
_cell.length_b   1.000
_cell.length_c   1.000
_cell.angle_alpha   90.00
_cell.angle_beta   90.00
_cell.angle_gamma   90.00
#
_symmetry.space_group_name_H-M   'P 1'
#
loop_
_entity.id
_entity.type
_entity.pdbx_description
1 polymer ?
#
loop_
_entity_poly.entity_id
_entity_poly.type
_entity_poly.pdbx_seq_one_letter_code
_entity_poly.pdbx_strand_id
1 'polypeptide(L)'
;NYNNGHHIAITVGGIAREYILNVPTNYDDTHPYKFVIAYHELNGNDDEMYRNSYYHLLPLSDNTTIFVAPNGQQNNANCTQASGCGWPNPSDSDMRFADAVVDQIEQSFCVDTNRIFATGWSYGASMSEQTACERPLSGATNGWGVRAIAIYSVAYLSNTDNCKASSSKPVAYYASHGTNDTVLPYSGGVSIAQTWAAADGCTAANPTQATGSHVCTSYAGCSAGYPVEFCSFVGPHTPDPTDPGQSKSWEYQNVWTFLSQF
;
A
#
# COMPACT_ATOMS: atom_id res chain seq x y z
N ASN A 1 7.72 19.88 -16.98
CA ASN A 1 6.58 19.90 -16.05
C ASN A 1 5.72 18.70 -16.36
N TYR A 2 5.77 17.71 -15.50
CA TYR A 2 5.08 16.42 -15.64
C TYR A 2 3.69 16.53 -15.04
N ASN A 3 2.77 17.26 -15.49
CA ASN A 3 1.36 17.32 -15.06
C ASN A 3 1.02 16.73 -13.65
N ASN A 4 1.89 16.95 -12.66
CA ASN A 4 1.67 16.46 -11.30
C ASN A 4 0.32 16.95 -10.76
N GLY A 5 -0.47 16.04 -10.17
CA GLY A 5 -1.78 16.34 -9.64
C GLY A 5 -2.90 16.44 -10.67
N HIS A 6 -2.66 16.10 -11.93
CA HIS A 6 -3.71 15.99 -12.95
C HIS A 6 -4.13 14.55 -13.16
N HIS A 7 -5.41 14.35 -13.42
CA HIS A 7 -5.94 13.04 -13.78
C HIS A 7 -5.39 12.58 -15.13
N ILE A 8 -4.92 11.35 -15.16
CA ILE A 8 -4.47 10.66 -16.37
C ILE A 8 -5.46 9.56 -16.68
N ALA A 9 -6.20 9.73 -17.76
CA ALA A 9 -7.18 8.75 -18.21
C ALA A 9 -6.50 7.56 -18.90
N ILE A 10 -6.99 6.36 -18.61
CA ILE A 10 -6.55 5.11 -19.22
C ILE A 10 -7.76 4.19 -19.44
N THR A 11 -7.75 3.40 -20.51
CA THR A 11 -8.80 2.41 -20.76
C THR A 11 -8.24 1.00 -20.56
N VAL A 12 -8.82 0.23 -19.66
CA VAL A 12 -8.38 -1.13 -19.34
C VAL A 12 -9.53 -2.11 -19.51
N GLY A 13 -9.39 -3.07 -20.40
CA GLY A 13 -10.44 -4.05 -20.69
C GLY A 13 -11.77 -3.41 -21.16
N GLY A 14 -11.71 -2.25 -21.82
CA GLY A 14 -12.88 -1.49 -22.25
C GLY A 14 -13.52 -0.61 -21.17
N ILE A 15 -12.93 -0.57 -19.96
CA ILE A 15 -13.41 0.26 -18.84
C ILE A 15 -12.52 1.50 -18.74
N ALA A 16 -13.15 2.69 -18.73
CA ALA A 16 -12.43 3.94 -18.47
C ALA A 16 -12.02 4.02 -16.99
N ARG A 17 -10.76 4.27 -16.75
CA ARG A 17 -10.15 4.46 -15.43
C ARG A 17 -9.30 5.73 -15.46
N GLU A 18 -8.84 6.15 -14.30
CA GLU A 18 -7.91 7.27 -14.17
C GLU A 18 -7.01 7.11 -12.95
N TYR A 19 -5.93 7.84 -12.93
CA TYR A 19 -5.02 7.93 -11.79
C TYR A 19 -4.35 9.30 -11.75
N ILE A 20 -3.84 9.69 -10.59
CA ILE A 20 -3.01 10.89 -10.43
C ILE A 20 -1.56 10.47 -10.23
N LEU A 21 -0.66 11.14 -10.95
CA LEU A 21 0.78 10.92 -10.92
C LEU A 21 1.48 12.09 -10.23
N ASN A 22 2.52 11.78 -9.46
CA ASN A 22 3.50 12.75 -8.99
C ASN A 22 4.92 12.27 -9.31
N VAL A 23 5.61 13.04 -10.14
CA VAL A 23 7.02 12.83 -10.52
C VAL A 23 7.88 13.81 -9.74
N PRO A 24 9.06 13.42 -9.25
CA PRO A 24 10.01 14.34 -8.61
C PRO A 24 10.25 15.62 -9.41
N THR A 25 10.31 16.76 -8.74
CA THR A 25 10.50 18.05 -9.41
C THR A 25 11.87 18.18 -10.08
N ASN A 26 12.84 17.41 -9.60
CA ASN A 26 14.20 17.30 -10.13
C ASN A 26 14.40 16.03 -10.96
N TYR A 27 13.31 15.41 -11.45
CA TYR A 27 13.39 14.18 -12.23
C TYR A 27 14.32 14.36 -13.45
N ASP A 28 15.19 13.39 -13.63
CA ASP A 28 15.95 13.16 -14.85
C ASP A 28 15.94 11.65 -15.17
N ASP A 29 16.23 11.29 -16.39
CA ASP A 29 16.20 9.90 -16.89
C ASP A 29 17.56 9.17 -16.78
N THR A 30 18.52 9.75 -16.05
CA THR A 30 19.88 9.20 -15.93
C THR A 30 20.04 8.20 -14.80
N HIS A 31 19.04 8.11 -13.89
CA HIS A 31 19.02 7.15 -12.77
C HIS A 31 17.61 6.66 -12.46
N PRO A 32 17.46 5.42 -11.94
CA PRO A 32 16.14 4.86 -11.65
C PRO A 32 15.57 5.37 -10.31
N TYR A 33 14.27 5.62 -10.30
CA TYR A 33 13.50 6.09 -9.15
C TYR A 33 12.71 4.98 -8.47
N LYS A 34 12.53 5.06 -7.15
CA LYS A 34 11.54 4.27 -6.42
C LYS A 34 10.15 4.59 -6.96
N PHE A 35 9.24 3.63 -6.84
CA PHE A 35 7.86 3.81 -7.27
C PHE A 35 6.88 3.36 -6.18
N VAL A 36 5.94 4.21 -5.80
CA VAL A 36 4.92 3.92 -4.79
C VAL A 36 3.53 4.02 -5.41
N ILE A 37 2.74 2.95 -5.24
CA ILE A 37 1.33 2.91 -5.57
C ILE A 37 0.54 3.11 -4.26
N ALA A 38 -0.22 4.20 -4.15
CA ALA A 38 -1.01 4.52 -2.96
C ALA A 38 -2.50 4.32 -3.25
N TYR A 39 -3.09 3.27 -2.68
CA TYR A 39 -4.50 2.93 -2.84
C TYR A 39 -5.34 3.62 -1.77
N HIS A 40 -6.39 4.34 -2.18
CA HIS A 40 -7.32 5.00 -1.27
C HIS A 40 -8.28 4.00 -0.58
N GLU A 41 -8.87 4.42 0.52
CA GLU A 41 -9.86 3.67 1.27
C GLU A 41 -11.24 3.62 0.58
N LEU A 42 -12.18 2.90 1.18
CA LEU A 42 -13.57 2.91 0.74
C LEU A 42 -14.15 4.33 0.85
N ASN A 43 -14.79 4.79 -0.22
CA ASN A 43 -15.31 6.14 -0.42
C ASN A 43 -14.23 7.22 -0.58
N GLY A 44 -12.95 6.84 -0.66
CA GLY A 44 -11.86 7.72 -1.05
C GLY A 44 -11.73 7.83 -2.58
N ASN A 45 -10.75 8.58 -3.04
CA ASN A 45 -10.41 8.76 -4.45
C ASN A 45 -8.95 9.20 -4.61
N ASP A 46 -8.50 9.26 -5.85
CA ASP A 46 -7.15 9.68 -6.22
C ASP A 46 -6.82 11.14 -5.88
N ASP A 47 -7.81 12.05 -5.96
CA ASP A 47 -7.67 13.44 -5.52
C ASP A 47 -7.35 13.56 -4.02
N GLU A 48 -7.99 12.75 -3.18
CA GLU A 48 -7.71 12.73 -1.74
C GLU A 48 -6.31 12.20 -1.47
N MET A 49 -5.89 11.15 -2.18
CA MET A 49 -4.53 10.64 -2.07
C MET A 49 -3.49 11.69 -2.48
N TYR A 50 -3.74 12.42 -3.55
CA TYR A 50 -2.85 13.51 -3.96
C TYR A 50 -2.82 14.64 -2.92
N ARG A 51 -3.99 15.09 -2.42
CA ARG A 51 -4.08 16.18 -1.43
C ARG A 51 -3.46 15.83 -0.08
N ASN A 52 -3.55 14.57 0.34
CA ASN A 52 -2.89 14.11 1.57
C ASN A 52 -1.43 13.69 1.35
N SER A 53 -0.88 13.96 0.15
CA SER A 53 0.51 13.66 -0.19
C SER A 53 0.84 12.16 -0.08
N TYR A 54 -0.09 11.31 -0.56
CA TYR A 54 0.07 9.85 -0.57
C TYR A 54 0.36 9.30 0.84
N TYR A 55 -0.58 9.51 1.76
CA TYR A 55 -0.41 9.20 3.18
C TYR A 55 0.80 9.92 3.80
N HIS A 56 1.02 11.19 3.43
CA HIS A 56 2.14 12.03 3.88
C HIS A 56 3.54 11.50 3.55
N LEU A 57 3.67 10.53 2.63
CA LEU A 57 4.96 9.95 2.24
C LEU A 57 5.73 10.81 1.24
N LEU A 58 5.02 11.59 0.42
CA LEU A 58 5.65 12.42 -0.61
C LEU A 58 6.73 13.38 -0.07
N PRO A 59 6.48 14.18 0.99
CA PRO A 59 7.52 15.06 1.54
C PRO A 59 8.70 14.30 2.18
N LEU A 60 8.48 13.07 2.66
CA LEU A 60 9.53 12.24 3.24
C LEU A 60 10.44 11.61 2.19
N SER A 61 9.97 11.52 0.95
CA SER A 61 10.72 10.91 -0.16
C SER A 61 11.87 11.78 -0.68
N ASP A 62 11.91 13.05 -0.33
CA ASP A 62 12.93 14.02 -0.76
C ASP A 62 13.22 13.97 -2.28
N ASN A 63 12.16 13.97 -3.08
CA ASN A 63 12.23 13.89 -4.54
C ASN A 63 12.97 12.66 -5.10
N THR A 64 12.95 11.53 -4.40
CA THR A 64 13.61 10.27 -4.85
C THR A 64 12.62 9.23 -5.35
N THR A 65 11.31 9.55 -5.39
CA THR A 65 10.26 8.56 -5.61
C THR A 65 9.15 9.11 -6.51
N ILE A 66 8.72 8.29 -7.46
CA ILE A 66 7.51 8.52 -8.25
C ILE A 66 6.33 7.96 -7.46
N PHE A 67 5.22 8.70 -7.38
CA PHE A 67 4.00 8.26 -6.72
C PHE A 67 2.84 8.22 -7.70
N VAL A 68 1.98 7.22 -7.56
CA VAL A 68 0.68 7.20 -8.23
C VAL A 68 -0.44 6.94 -7.24
N ALA A 69 -1.58 7.58 -7.48
CA ALA A 69 -2.84 7.31 -6.81
C ALA A 69 -3.84 6.82 -7.87
N PRO A 70 -4.05 5.51 -8.01
CA PRO A 70 -5.10 4.98 -8.87
C PRO A 70 -6.48 5.32 -8.30
N ASN A 71 -7.48 5.60 -9.17
CA ASN A 71 -8.86 5.79 -8.77
C ASN A 71 -9.64 4.47 -8.86
N GLY A 72 -10.16 4.01 -7.73
CA GLY A 72 -10.92 2.77 -7.63
C GLY A 72 -12.29 2.85 -8.28
N GLN A 73 -13.05 1.75 -8.19
CA GLN A 73 -14.44 1.67 -8.66
C GLN A 73 -15.36 1.26 -7.51
N GLN A 74 -16.59 1.72 -7.55
CA GLN A 74 -17.62 1.21 -6.64
C GLN A 74 -18.08 -0.21 -7.04
N ASN A 75 -18.65 -0.90 -6.06
CA ASN A 75 -19.35 -2.19 -6.27
C ASN A 75 -20.64 -2.03 -7.10
N ASN A 76 -21.03 -0.82 -7.48
CA ASN A 76 -22.15 -0.52 -8.35
C ASN A 76 -21.74 0.48 -9.45
N ALA A 77 -22.50 0.55 -10.53
CA ALA A 77 -22.17 1.21 -11.78
C ALA A 77 -22.01 2.75 -11.74
N ASN A 78 -22.01 3.37 -10.56
CA ASN A 78 -22.08 4.82 -10.40
C ASN A 78 -20.93 5.39 -9.56
N CYS A 79 -19.74 4.84 -9.65
CA CYS A 79 -18.58 5.48 -9.03
C CYS A 79 -18.30 6.79 -9.78
N THR A 80 -18.47 7.88 -9.06
CA THR A 80 -18.00 9.20 -9.48
C THR A 80 -17.06 9.71 -8.41
N GLN A 81 -16.19 10.67 -8.72
CA GLN A 81 -15.35 11.34 -7.72
C GLN A 81 -16.14 11.82 -6.49
N ALA A 82 -17.41 12.22 -6.68
CA ALA A 82 -18.29 12.69 -5.61
C ALA A 82 -18.94 11.58 -4.79
N SER A 83 -19.01 10.33 -5.30
CA SER A 83 -19.71 9.22 -4.65
C SER A 83 -18.80 8.21 -3.94
N GLY A 84 -17.47 8.41 -4.03
CA GLY A 84 -16.47 7.54 -3.45
C GLY A 84 -16.33 6.20 -4.17
N CYS A 85 -15.12 5.72 -4.24
CA CYS A 85 -14.72 4.52 -4.96
C CYS A 85 -14.14 3.46 -4.02
N GLY A 86 -13.90 2.29 -4.52
CA GLY A 86 -13.34 1.16 -3.79
C GLY A 86 -12.64 0.17 -4.72
N TRP A 87 -12.25 -0.96 -4.19
CA TRP A 87 -11.45 -1.99 -4.85
C TRP A 87 -12.17 -3.34 -4.85
N PRO A 88 -13.32 -3.45 -5.55
CA PRO A 88 -14.07 -4.71 -5.60
C PRO A 88 -13.38 -5.80 -6.39
N ASN A 89 -12.43 -5.45 -7.25
CA ASN A 89 -11.61 -6.30 -8.11
C ASN A 89 -12.37 -7.43 -8.84
N PRO A 90 -13.56 -7.18 -9.44
CA PRO A 90 -14.30 -8.23 -10.11
C PRO A 90 -13.50 -8.76 -11.31
N SER A 91 -13.27 -10.08 -11.35
CA SER A 91 -12.48 -10.73 -12.41
C SER A 91 -11.12 -10.04 -12.64
N ASP A 92 -10.43 -9.67 -11.57
CA ASP A 92 -9.12 -9.01 -11.56
C ASP A 92 -9.06 -7.64 -12.26
N SER A 93 -10.19 -6.94 -12.34
CA SER A 93 -10.26 -5.65 -13.05
C SER A 93 -9.36 -4.58 -12.43
N ASP A 94 -9.24 -4.55 -11.10
CA ASP A 94 -8.40 -3.56 -10.40
C ASP A 94 -6.92 -3.96 -10.48
N MET A 95 -6.61 -5.26 -10.46
CA MET A 95 -5.23 -5.73 -10.70
C MET A 95 -4.78 -5.46 -12.14
N ARG A 96 -5.64 -5.69 -13.15
CA ARG A 96 -5.32 -5.29 -14.53
C ARG A 96 -5.16 -3.78 -14.71
N PHE A 97 -5.90 -2.99 -13.91
CA PHE A 97 -5.70 -1.56 -13.89
C PHE A 97 -4.35 -1.19 -13.28
N ALA A 98 -3.97 -1.80 -12.17
CA ALA A 98 -2.64 -1.61 -11.58
C ALA A 98 -1.52 -2.00 -12.57
N ASP A 99 -1.65 -3.14 -13.27
CA ASP A 99 -0.73 -3.56 -14.33
C ASP A 99 -0.58 -2.47 -15.39
N ALA A 100 -1.69 -1.96 -15.93
CA ALA A 100 -1.68 -0.95 -16.99
C ALA A 100 -1.09 0.40 -16.54
N VAL A 101 -1.29 0.78 -15.26
CA VAL A 101 -0.68 1.98 -14.69
C VAL A 101 0.83 1.80 -14.57
N VAL A 102 1.30 0.68 -14.02
CA VAL A 102 2.74 0.40 -13.89
C VAL A 102 3.40 0.35 -15.27
N ASP A 103 2.83 -0.37 -16.23
CA ASP A 103 3.33 -0.44 -17.61
C ASP A 103 3.47 0.95 -18.24
N GLN A 104 2.49 1.83 -18.06
CA GLN A 104 2.53 3.19 -18.60
C GLN A 104 3.60 4.05 -17.93
N ILE A 105 3.79 3.90 -16.62
CA ILE A 105 4.82 4.62 -15.87
C ILE A 105 6.22 4.13 -16.25
N GLU A 106 6.45 2.83 -16.35
CA GLU A 106 7.74 2.25 -16.76
C GLU A 106 8.13 2.61 -18.21
N GLN A 107 7.14 2.75 -19.10
CA GLN A 107 7.38 3.22 -20.48
C GLN A 107 7.73 4.71 -20.54
N SER A 108 7.34 5.50 -19.55
CA SER A 108 7.46 6.96 -19.56
C SER A 108 8.58 7.48 -18.67
N PHE A 109 8.99 6.72 -17.67
CA PHE A 109 9.93 7.14 -16.62
C PHE A 109 10.93 6.03 -16.28
N CYS A 110 12.10 6.44 -15.80
CA CYS A 110 13.13 5.53 -15.32
C CYS A 110 12.78 5.03 -13.92
N VAL A 111 12.06 3.90 -13.84
CA VAL A 111 11.65 3.25 -12.60
C VAL A 111 12.66 2.16 -12.23
N ASP A 112 13.03 2.08 -10.94
CA ASP A 112 13.70 0.91 -10.41
C ASP A 112 12.67 -0.20 -10.14
N THR A 113 12.58 -1.15 -11.03
CA THR A 113 11.62 -2.27 -10.94
C THR A 113 11.87 -3.19 -9.73
N ASN A 114 13.01 -3.05 -9.05
CA ASN A 114 13.29 -3.74 -7.78
C ASN A 114 12.80 -2.94 -6.55
N ARG A 115 12.32 -1.72 -6.74
CA ARG A 115 11.88 -0.82 -5.68
C ARG A 115 10.50 -0.25 -5.95
N ILE A 116 9.54 -1.13 -6.28
CA ILE A 116 8.12 -0.82 -6.39
C ILE A 116 7.44 -1.21 -5.08
N PHE A 117 6.63 -0.31 -4.54
CA PHE A 117 5.96 -0.46 -3.25
C PHE A 117 4.47 -0.20 -3.40
N ALA A 118 3.65 -0.82 -2.52
CA ALA A 118 2.24 -0.48 -2.41
C ALA A 118 1.90 -0.08 -0.96
N THR A 119 1.02 0.88 -0.83
CA THR A 119 0.53 1.37 0.45
C THR A 119 -0.96 1.67 0.39
N GLY A 120 -1.63 1.62 1.53
CA GLY A 120 -3.04 1.95 1.62
C GLY A 120 -3.62 1.75 3.01
N TRP A 121 -4.77 2.38 3.23
CA TRP A 121 -5.54 2.27 4.46
C TRP A 121 -6.87 1.55 4.19
N SER A 122 -7.34 0.72 5.14
CA SER A 122 -8.66 0.09 5.06
C SER A 122 -8.83 -0.72 3.76
N TYR A 123 -9.74 -0.34 2.88
CA TYR A 123 -9.92 -1.01 1.59
C TYR A 123 -8.69 -0.87 0.68
N GLY A 124 -7.99 0.28 0.74
CA GLY A 124 -6.70 0.46 0.06
C GLY A 124 -5.59 -0.45 0.60
N ALA A 125 -5.61 -0.74 1.90
CA ALA A 125 -4.72 -1.73 2.50
C ALA A 125 -4.98 -3.13 1.95
N SER A 126 -6.26 -3.51 1.80
CA SER A 126 -6.63 -4.79 1.18
C SER A 126 -6.20 -4.88 -0.29
N MET A 127 -6.32 -3.77 -1.04
CA MET A 127 -5.82 -3.73 -2.43
C MET A 127 -4.29 -3.80 -2.51
N SER A 128 -3.58 -3.17 -1.57
CA SER A 128 -2.11 -3.31 -1.46
C SER A 128 -1.71 -4.76 -1.15
N GLU A 129 -2.46 -5.42 -0.27
CA GLU A 129 -2.24 -6.84 0.06
C GLU A 129 -2.52 -7.75 -1.15
N GLN A 130 -3.60 -7.51 -1.88
CA GLN A 130 -3.90 -8.19 -3.14
C GLN A 130 -2.75 -8.03 -4.14
N THR A 131 -2.23 -6.81 -4.27
CA THR A 131 -1.08 -6.51 -5.13
C THR A 131 0.15 -7.33 -4.70
N ALA A 132 0.45 -7.40 -3.40
CA ALA A 132 1.58 -8.18 -2.89
C ALA A 132 1.44 -9.69 -3.18
N CYS A 133 0.22 -10.23 -3.08
CA CYS A 133 -0.02 -11.64 -3.36
C CYS A 133 0.08 -11.99 -4.84
N GLU A 134 -0.44 -11.14 -5.71
CA GLU A 134 -0.54 -11.43 -7.15
C GLU A 134 0.67 -10.93 -7.93
N ARG A 135 1.31 -9.88 -7.45
CA ARG A 135 2.48 -9.23 -8.08
C ARG A 135 3.65 -9.09 -7.10
N PRO A 136 4.11 -10.18 -6.46
CA PRO A 136 5.33 -10.12 -5.66
C PRO A 136 6.54 -10.01 -6.59
N LEU A 137 7.53 -9.21 -6.22
CA LEU A 137 8.76 -9.08 -7.00
C LEU A 137 9.46 -10.43 -7.21
N SER A 138 9.49 -11.26 -6.18
CA SER A 138 10.13 -12.60 -6.20
C SER A 138 9.50 -13.60 -7.18
N GLY A 139 8.35 -13.29 -7.72
CA GLY A 139 7.62 -14.16 -8.66
C GLY A 139 7.03 -13.38 -9.83
N ALA A 140 7.61 -12.23 -10.16
CA ALA A 140 7.13 -11.37 -11.22
C ALA A 140 7.11 -12.10 -12.58
N THR A 141 5.91 -12.38 -13.08
CA THR A 141 5.69 -13.01 -14.40
C THR A 141 5.33 -11.98 -15.48
N ASN A 142 4.91 -10.78 -15.07
CA ASN A 142 4.44 -9.70 -15.92
C ASN A 142 5.43 -8.53 -16.02
N GLY A 143 6.71 -8.75 -15.67
CA GLY A 143 7.75 -7.72 -15.75
C GLY A 143 7.90 -6.84 -14.52
N TRP A 144 6.89 -6.74 -13.63
CA TRP A 144 6.96 -5.94 -12.40
C TRP A 144 6.43 -6.70 -11.18
N GLY A 145 6.82 -6.25 -10.01
CA GLY A 145 6.30 -6.76 -8.75
C GLY A 145 6.68 -5.89 -7.57
N VAL A 146 5.86 -5.94 -6.51
CA VAL A 146 6.13 -5.16 -5.30
C VAL A 146 7.22 -5.81 -4.45
N ARG A 147 8.16 -4.99 -4.02
CA ARG A 147 9.26 -5.33 -3.12
C ARG A 147 8.80 -5.38 -1.67
N ALA A 148 7.92 -4.46 -1.31
CA ALA A 148 7.36 -4.32 0.02
C ALA A 148 5.98 -3.68 -0.03
N ILE A 149 5.18 -3.95 0.99
CA ILE A 149 3.96 -3.20 1.27
C ILE A 149 4.00 -2.59 2.67
N ALA A 150 3.38 -1.42 2.82
CA ALA A 150 3.17 -0.78 4.11
C ALA A 150 1.71 -0.33 4.21
N ILE A 151 0.94 -0.91 5.12
CA ILE A 151 -0.52 -0.81 5.13
C ILE A 151 -1.07 -0.48 6.51
N TYR A 152 -2.26 0.12 6.53
CA TYR A 152 -2.87 0.62 7.76
C TYR A 152 -4.25 0.00 7.96
N SER A 153 -4.51 -0.53 9.17
CA SER A 153 -5.81 -1.08 9.59
C SER A 153 -6.43 -2.00 8.54
N VAL A 154 -5.77 -3.12 8.24
CA VAL A 154 -6.21 -4.13 7.29
C VAL A 154 -6.94 -5.27 7.98
N ALA A 155 -7.95 -5.84 7.31
CA ALA A 155 -8.49 -7.16 7.57
C ALA A 155 -8.88 -7.80 6.24
N TYR A 156 -8.96 -9.14 6.18
CA TYR A 156 -9.46 -9.81 4.99
C TYR A 156 -10.90 -9.38 4.71
N LEU A 157 -11.13 -8.82 3.53
CA LEU A 157 -12.46 -8.53 3.02
C LEU A 157 -12.87 -9.71 2.13
N SER A 158 -14.12 -10.16 2.25
CA SER A 158 -14.63 -11.38 1.61
C SER A 158 -14.49 -11.47 0.08
N ASN A 159 -14.22 -10.36 -0.58
CA ASN A 159 -14.03 -10.25 -2.02
C ASN A 159 -12.53 -10.14 -2.44
N THR A 160 -11.60 -10.12 -1.48
CA THR A 160 -10.15 -10.19 -1.71
C THR A 160 -9.54 -11.53 -1.28
N ASP A 161 -10.37 -12.51 -0.92
CA ASP A 161 -10.02 -13.78 -0.23
C ASP A 161 -9.15 -14.76 -1.04
N ASN A 162 -8.78 -14.45 -2.27
CA ASN A 162 -7.86 -15.28 -3.05
C ASN A 162 -6.38 -14.96 -2.77
N CYS A 163 -6.12 -13.91 -2.02
CA CYS A 163 -4.78 -13.54 -1.62
C CYS A 163 -4.32 -14.42 -0.45
N LYS A 164 -3.30 -15.22 -0.67
CA LYS A 164 -2.59 -15.93 0.38
C LYS A 164 -1.10 -15.66 0.23
N ALA A 165 -0.52 -15.04 1.24
CA ALA A 165 0.93 -14.94 1.35
C ALA A 165 1.56 -16.33 1.19
N SER A 166 2.64 -16.44 0.45
CA SER A 166 3.27 -17.71 0.10
C SER A 166 4.78 -17.64 0.28
N SER A 167 5.37 -18.67 0.88
CA SER A 167 6.82 -18.77 1.07
C SER A 167 7.60 -18.85 -0.25
N SER A 168 6.97 -19.18 -1.35
CA SER A 168 7.58 -19.09 -2.69
C SER A 168 7.54 -17.69 -3.31
N LYS A 169 6.85 -16.75 -2.65
CA LYS A 169 6.61 -15.39 -3.12
C LYS A 169 6.67 -14.39 -1.95
N PRO A 170 7.82 -14.29 -1.27
CA PRO A 170 7.95 -13.39 -0.13
C PRO A 170 7.87 -11.92 -0.55
N VAL A 171 7.26 -11.08 0.30
CA VAL A 171 7.18 -9.63 0.16
C VAL A 171 7.38 -9.00 1.52
N ALA A 172 8.30 -8.06 1.66
CA ALA A 172 8.51 -7.38 2.93
C ALA A 172 7.22 -6.67 3.37
N TYR A 173 6.83 -6.86 4.63
CA TYR A 173 5.51 -6.50 5.12
C TYR A 173 5.59 -5.60 6.35
N TYR A 174 4.94 -4.44 6.27
CA TYR A 174 4.68 -3.56 7.39
C TYR A 174 3.17 -3.33 7.52
N ALA A 175 2.65 -3.42 8.73
CA ALA A 175 1.29 -3.01 9.00
C ALA A 175 1.14 -2.33 10.36
N SER A 176 0.17 -1.43 10.47
CA SER A 176 -0.29 -0.89 11.75
C SER A 176 -1.76 -1.15 11.96
N HIS A 177 -2.20 -1.27 13.24
CA HIS A 177 -3.62 -1.50 13.55
C HIS A 177 -3.99 -0.98 14.95
N GLY A 178 -5.14 -0.30 15.03
CA GLY A 178 -5.70 0.21 16.27
C GLY A 178 -6.37 -0.89 17.10
N THR A 179 -6.06 -0.96 18.40
CA THR A 179 -6.64 -1.96 19.31
C THR A 179 -8.14 -1.77 19.56
N ASN A 180 -8.65 -0.56 19.30
CA ASN A 180 -10.06 -0.19 19.44
C ASN A 180 -10.75 0.00 18.08
N ASP A 181 -10.19 -0.58 17.02
CA ASP A 181 -10.81 -0.55 15.71
C ASP A 181 -12.13 -1.31 15.72
N THR A 182 -13.22 -0.58 15.47
CA THR A 182 -14.60 -1.11 15.43
C THR A 182 -15.10 -1.37 14.01
N VAL A 183 -14.31 -1.02 12.99
CA VAL A 183 -14.62 -1.24 11.56
C VAL A 183 -14.01 -2.56 11.11
N LEU A 184 -12.71 -2.72 11.32
CA LEU A 184 -11.96 -3.93 11.04
C LEU A 184 -11.32 -4.44 12.34
N PRO A 185 -11.66 -5.65 12.81
CA PRO A 185 -11.18 -6.13 14.10
C PRO A 185 -9.64 -6.21 14.16
N TYR A 186 -9.04 -5.69 15.24
CA TYR A 186 -7.60 -5.76 15.51
C TYR A 186 -7.02 -7.17 15.34
N SER A 187 -7.76 -8.21 15.78
CA SER A 187 -7.35 -9.60 15.62
C SER A 187 -7.18 -10.03 14.17
N GLY A 188 -7.92 -9.40 13.25
CA GLY A 188 -7.77 -9.63 11.81
C GLY A 188 -6.40 -9.14 11.31
N GLY A 189 -6.01 -7.92 11.69
CA GLY A 189 -4.68 -7.38 11.35
C GLY A 189 -3.54 -8.22 11.92
N VAL A 190 -3.67 -8.67 13.17
CA VAL A 190 -2.70 -9.61 13.79
C VAL A 190 -2.59 -10.91 12.99
N SER A 191 -3.72 -11.51 12.60
CA SER A 191 -3.75 -12.75 11.82
C SER A 191 -3.07 -12.61 10.46
N ILE A 192 -3.28 -11.48 9.78
CA ILE A 192 -2.63 -11.19 8.50
C ILE A 192 -1.12 -11.05 8.67
N ALA A 193 -0.67 -10.27 9.67
CA ALA A 193 0.75 -10.10 9.95
C ALA A 193 1.45 -11.44 10.26
N GLN A 194 0.79 -12.33 11.02
CA GLN A 194 1.29 -13.68 11.28
C GLN A 194 1.35 -14.55 10.02
N THR A 195 0.40 -14.39 9.10
CA THR A 195 0.39 -15.10 7.82
C THR A 195 1.57 -14.66 6.95
N TRP A 196 1.84 -13.35 6.86
CA TRP A 196 3.02 -12.83 6.16
C TRP A 196 4.32 -13.25 6.84
N ALA A 197 4.38 -13.19 8.18
CA ALA A 197 5.55 -13.67 8.93
C ALA A 197 5.86 -15.15 8.64
N ALA A 198 4.84 -15.99 8.57
CA ALA A 198 5.02 -17.39 8.21
C ALA A 198 5.48 -17.58 6.75
N ALA A 199 4.92 -16.80 5.82
CA ALA A 199 5.31 -16.84 4.40
C ALA A 199 6.75 -16.38 4.19
N ASP A 200 7.19 -15.37 4.93
CA ASP A 200 8.53 -14.81 4.84
C ASP A 200 9.56 -15.57 5.70
N GLY A 201 9.15 -16.70 6.27
CA GLY A 201 10.04 -17.61 7.02
C GLY A 201 10.43 -17.08 8.41
N CYS A 202 9.70 -16.11 8.94
CA CYS A 202 9.97 -15.57 10.27
C CYS A 202 9.65 -16.57 11.39
N THR A 203 10.28 -16.38 12.53
CA THR A 203 9.92 -17.11 13.76
C THR A 203 8.52 -16.68 14.21
N ALA A 204 7.63 -17.65 14.44
CA ALA A 204 6.28 -17.41 14.90
C ALA A 204 6.27 -16.61 16.23
N ALA A 205 5.53 -15.53 16.26
CA ALA A 205 5.37 -14.68 17.44
C ALA A 205 3.98 -14.03 17.46
N ASN A 206 3.55 -13.63 18.66
CA ASN A 206 2.42 -12.73 18.81
C ASN A 206 2.95 -11.30 18.90
N PRO A 207 2.46 -10.36 18.08
CA PRO A 207 2.87 -8.98 18.20
C PRO A 207 2.41 -8.39 19.55
N THR A 208 3.22 -7.50 20.10
CA THR A 208 2.89 -6.83 21.36
C THR A 208 1.71 -5.88 21.14
N GLN A 209 0.66 -6.03 21.94
CA GLN A 209 -0.47 -5.11 21.93
C GLN A 209 -0.16 -3.84 22.72
N ALA A 210 -0.40 -2.67 22.12
CA ALA A 210 -0.24 -1.39 22.80
C ALA A 210 -1.23 -1.20 23.93
N THR A 211 -0.76 -0.60 25.03
CA THR A 211 -1.58 -0.19 26.18
C THR A 211 -1.44 1.30 26.52
N GLY A 212 -0.65 2.02 25.73
CA GLY A 212 -0.34 3.44 25.84
C GLY A 212 0.13 3.99 24.50
N SER A 213 1.39 4.37 24.39
CA SER A 213 2.00 4.71 23.11
C SER A 213 2.02 3.50 22.18
N HIS A 214 2.17 3.74 20.87
CA HIS A 214 2.30 2.66 19.91
C HIS A 214 3.50 1.76 20.22
N VAL A 215 3.43 0.52 19.79
CA VAL A 215 4.50 -0.46 19.89
C VAL A 215 4.59 -1.25 18.60
N CYS A 216 5.79 -1.30 18.01
CA CYS A 216 6.06 -2.09 16.83
C CYS A 216 6.79 -3.38 17.22
N THR A 217 6.35 -4.48 16.65
CA THR A 217 6.97 -5.81 16.77
C THR A 217 7.60 -6.17 15.45
N SER A 218 8.93 -6.20 15.41
CA SER A 218 9.66 -6.77 14.28
C SER A 218 9.80 -8.27 14.49
N TYR A 219 9.33 -9.08 13.55
CA TYR A 219 9.44 -10.52 13.60
C TYR A 219 10.88 -10.97 13.37
N ALA A 220 11.37 -11.90 14.19
CA ALA A 220 12.73 -12.40 14.09
C ALA A 220 12.86 -13.56 13.08
N GLY A 221 14.06 -13.76 12.55
CA GLY A 221 14.40 -14.94 11.74
C GLY A 221 13.79 -14.98 10.35
N CYS A 222 13.23 -13.88 9.87
CA CYS A 222 12.69 -13.78 8.52
C CYS A 222 13.76 -14.03 7.44
N SER A 223 13.33 -14.47 6.27
CA SER A 223 14.19 -14.61 5.10
C SER A 223 14.92 -13.31 4.79
N ALA A 224 16.17 -13.41 4.38
CA ALA A 224 17.00 -12.23 4.13
C ALA A 224 16.35 -11.28 3.11
N GLY A 225 16.16 -10.04 3.51
CA GLY A 225 15.53 -9.01 2.69
C GLY A 225 14.00 -8.94 2.80
N TYR A 226 13.33 -9.81 3.55
CA TYR A 226 11.88 -9.82 3.70
C TYR A 226 11.46 -9.66 5.17
N PRO A 227 11.74 -8.50 5.79
CA PRO A 227 11.32 -8.23 7.15
C PRO A 227 9.79 -8.13 7.24
N VAL A 228 9.28 -8.53 8.39
CA VAL A 228 7.87 -8.35 8.77
C VAL A 228 7.81 -7.53 10.04
N GLU A 229 7.02 -6.46 10.03
CA GLU A 229 6.80 -5.58 11.17
C GLU A 229 5.32 -5.29 11.35
N PHE A 230 4.85 -5.34 12.60
CA PHE A 230 3.48 -4.99 12.96
C PHE A 230 3.46 -4.01 14.11
N CYS A 231 2.85 -2.85 13.88
CA CYS A 231 2.69 -1.80 14.88
C CYS A 231 1.26 -1.78 15.43
N SER A 232 1.16 -1.87 16.75
CA SER A 232 -0.10 -1.75 17.49
C SER A 232 -0.20 -0.37 18.12
N PHE A 233 -1.40 0.23 18.13
CA PHE A 233 -1.66 1.48 18.84
C PHE A 233 -3.03 1.47 19.51
N VAL A 234 -3.18 2.25 20.59
CA VAL A 234 -4.48 2.42 21.26
C VAL A 234 -5.27 3.47 20.49
N GLY A 235 -6.18 3.02 19.63
CA GLY A 235 -6.95 3.95 18.81
C GLY A 235 -7.97 3.24 17.91
N PRO A 236 -8.80 4.04 17.22
CA PRO A 236 -9.83 3.58 16.31
C PRO A 236 -9.26 3.21 14.93
N HIS A 237 -10.15 2.99 13.97
CA HIS A 237 -9.85 2.82 12.54
C HIS A 237 -9.34 4.13 11.93
N THR A 238 -8.03 4.30 11.77
CA THR A 238 -7.40 5.53 11.26
C THR A 238 -6.06 5.25 10.59
N PRO A 239 -5.69 5.99 9.52
CA PRO A 239 -4.34 5.96 8.97
C PRO A 239 -3.36 6.90 9.71
N ASP A 240 -3.88 7.78 10.58
CA ASP A 240 -3.11 8.86 11.24
C ASP A 240 -3.09 8.73 12.77
N PRO A 241 -2.62 7.59 13.32
CA PRO A 241 -2.58 7.41 14.75
C PRO A 241 -1.57 8.35 15.40
N THR A 242 -1.93 8.84 16.61
CA THR A 242 -1.03 9.65 17.43
C THR A 242 -0.84 9.00 18.78
N ASP A 243 0.34 9.15 19.36
CA ASP A 243 0.58 8.75 20.75
C ASP A 243 -0.06 9.72 21.75
N PRO A 244 -0.36 9.29 22.98
CA PRO A 244 -0.91 10.16 24.00
C PRO A 244 -0.08 11.44 24.17
N GLY A 245 -0.75 12.59 24.09
CA GLY A 245 -0.12 13.91 24.20
C GLY A 245 0.65 14.39 22.97
N GLN A 246 0.66 13.63 21.88
CA GLN A 246 1.25 14.04 20.61
C GLN A 246 0.18 14.56 19.64
N SER A 247 0.54 15.55 18.83
CA SER A 247 -0.34 16.14 17.80
C SER A 247 -0.01 15.67 16.38
N LYS A 248 1.10 14.96 16.21
CA LYS A 248 1.52 14.42 14.92
C LYS A 248 1.48 12.92 14.94
N SER A 249 1.05 12.33 13.84
CA SER A 249 1.15 10.89 13.65
C SER A 249 2.61 10.46 13.56
N TRP A 250 2.92 9.35 14.19
CA TRP A 250 4.20 8.64 14.08
C TRP A 250 4.24 7.75 12.83
N GLU A 251 3.09 7.43 12.26
CA GLU A 251 2.89 6.38 11.25
C GLU A 251 3.70 6.64 9.98
N TYR A 252 3.61 7.83 9.41
CA TYR A 252 4.25 8.07 8.10
C TYR A 252 5.78 7.97 8.16
N GLN A 253 6.38 8.36 9.29
CA GLN A 253 7.83 8.22 9.47
C GLN A 253 8.23 6.75 9.58
N ASN A 254 7.44 5.94 10.29
CA ASN A 254 7.69 4.51 10.42
C ASN A 254 7.54 3.81 9.06
N VAL A 255 6.46 4.09 8.34
CA VAL A 255 6.25 3.57 6.98
C VAL A 255 7.37 3.96 6.04
N TRP A 256 7.76 5.24 6.02
CA TRP A 256 8.86 5.68 5.16
C TRP A 256 10.18 5.04 5.56
N THR A 257 10.47 4.92 6.85
CA THR A 257 11.65 4.22 7.36
C THR A 257 11.66 2.76 6.90
N PHE A 258 10.49 2.10 6.95
CA PHE A 258 10.37 0.72 6.46
C PHE A 258 10.59 0.62 4.95
N LEU A 259 9.94 1.45 4.14
CA LEU A 259 10.06 1.38 2.67
C LEU A 259 11.43 1.84 2.17
N SER A 260 12.08 2.78 2.85
CA SER A 260 13.37 3.35 2.41
C SER A 260 14.58 2.47 2.65
N GLN A 261 14.43 1.37 3.39
CA GLN A 261 15.53 0.41 3.59
C GLN A 261 15.85 -0.44 2.34
N PHE A 262 15.00 -0.35 1.33
CA PHE A 262 15.16 -1.11 0.06
C PHE A 262 15.72 -0.27 -1.10
#